data_9ffbe7ae52d6571e3fbe5f09d7d6cbc6
#
_entry.id   9ffbe7ae52d6571e3fbe5f09d7d6cbc6
#
_cell.length_a   1.000
_cell.length_b   1.000
_cell.length_c   1.000
_cell.angle_alpha   90.00
_cell.angle_beta   90.00
_cell.angle_gamma   90.00
#
_symmetry.space_group_name_H-M   'P 1'
#
loop_
_entity.id
_entity.type
_entity.pdbx_description
1 polymer ?
#
loop_
_entity_poly.entity_id
_entity_poly.type
_entity_poly.pdbx_seq_one_letter_code
_entity_poly.pdbx_strand_id
1 'polypeptide(L)'
;MNIIETENLSYKYDESHFALSDLSIGFEKGKITTILGANGAGKSTLFLNMNGILKPHSGTVKFMGKPIGYSKKEIRELRKSVGIVFQDPDDQLFSASVFQDVSFGAMNLKLPQDEVVHLTENALKRTGIFDLKDKPTHALSFGQKKRAAIAGILVMSPEVIILDEPTAGLDPMGV
;
A
#
# COMPACT_ATOMS: atom_id res chain seq x y z
N MET A 1 -5.54 18.88 9.19
CA MET A 1 -6.37 17.71 9.58
C MET A 1 -5.60 16.45 9.22
N ASN A 2 -5.40 15.55 10.20
CA ASN A 2 -4.74 14.28 9.93
C ASN A 2 -5.69 13.34 9.18
N ILE A 3 -5.15 12.65 8.18
CA ILE A 3 -5.87 11.62 7.43
C ILE A 3 -5.68 10.25 8.06
N ILE A 4 -4.49 9.96 8.60
CA ILE A 4 -4.19 8.81 9.44
C ILE A 4 -3.52 9.31 10.72
N GLU A 5 -3.82 8.71 11.84
CA GLU A 5 -3.17 8.95 13.12
C GLU A 5 -3.09 7.66 13.94
N THR A 6 -2.04 7.57 14.74
CA THR A 6 -1.90 6.53 15.75
C THR A 6 -1.92 7.16 17.13
N GLU A 7 -2.54 6.49 18.10
CA GLU A 7 -2.59 6.89 19.50
C GLU A 7 -2.11 5.73 20.36
N ASN A 8 -1.02 5.94 21.07
CA ASN A 8 -0.39 4.98 21.99
C ASN A 8 -0.22 3.58 21.36
N LEU A 9 0.08 3.56 20.04
CA LEU A 9 0.17 2.35 19.24
C LEU A 9 1.33 1.48 19.69
N SER A 10 1.04 0.25 20.10
CA SER A 10 2.07 -0.76 20.38
C SER A 10 1.78 -2.04 19.63
N TYR A 11 2.84 -2.65 19.10
CA TYR A 11 2.76 -3.91 18.39
C TYR A 11 3.97 -4.79 18.66
N LYS A 12 3.76 -6.07 18.80
CA LYS A 12 4.81 -7.10 18.94
C LYS A 12 4.48 -8.31 18.06
N TYR A 13 5.50 -8.92 17.49
CA TYR A 13 5.37 -10.17 16.72
C TYR A 13 5.40 -11.39 17.62
N ASP A 14 6.10 -11.30 18.75
CA ASP A 14 6.22 -12.33 19.76
C ASP A 14 6.11 -11.70 21.17
N GLU A 15 6.21 -12.51 22.21
CA GLU A 15 6.10 -12.03 23.60
C GLU A 15 7.33 -11.26 24.10
N SER A 16 8.45 -11.31 23.38
CA SER A 16 9.76 -10.83 23.88
C SER A 16 10.01 -9.35 23.62
N HIS A 17 9.62 -8.83 22.43
CA HIS A 17 10.01 -7.46 22.02
C HIS A 17 8.88 -6.73 21.31
N PHE A 18 8.72 -5.45 21.65
CA PHE A 18 7.85 -4.55 20.90
C PHE A 18 8.56 -4.06 19.64
N ALA A 19 7.93 -4.26 18.48
CA ALA A 19 8.32 -3.62 17.23
C ALA A 19 7.87 -2.16 17.17
N LEU A 20 6.77 -1.84 17.85
CA LEU A 20 6.28 -0.48 18.11
C LEU A 20 5.90 -0.37 19.57
N SER A 21 6.27 0.74 20.23
CA SER A 21 5.96 0.98 21.64
C SER A 21 5.43 2.41 21.83
N ASP A 22 4.19 2.52 22.26
CA ASP A 22 3.52 3.77 22.65
C ASP A 22 3.64 4.90 21.60
N LEU A 23 3.51 4.56 20.32
CA LEU A 23 3.71 5.49 19.22
C LEU A 23 2.44 6.30 18.93
N SER A 24 2.54 7.62 19.08
CA SER A 24 1.48 8.57 18.69
C SER A 24 2.01 9.53 17.63
N ILE A 25 1.47 9.43 16.41
CA ILE A 25 1.87 10.24 15.26
C ILE A 25 0.68 10.51 14.34
N GLY A 26 0.65 11.68 13.71
CA GLY A 26 -0.37 12.07 12.75
C GLY A 26 0.22 12.36 11.38
N PHE A 27 -0.52 11.98 10.34
CA PHE A 27 -0.19 12.20 8.93
C PHE A 27 -1.23 13.13 8.31
N GLU A 28 -0.80 14.30 7.86
CA GLU A 28 -1.70 15.32 7.33
C GLU A 28 -2.22 14.98 5.94
N LYS A 29 -3.52 15.24 5.70
CA LYS A 29 -4.13 15.12 4.36
C LYS A 29 -3.45 16.06 3.36
N GLY A 30 -3.14 15.53 2.17
CA GLY A 30 -2.55 16.29 1.06
C GLY A 30 -1.08 16.65 1.26
N LYS A 31 -0.41 15.98 2.18
CA LYS A 31 1.04 16.12 2.41
C LYS A 31 1.78 14.84 2.04
N ILE A 32 3.04 15.00 1.63
CA ILE A 32 4.00 13.90 1.56
C ILE A 32 4.77 13.89 2.87
N THR A 33 4.74 12.76 3.56
CA THR A 33 5.47 12.57 4.80
C THR A 33 6.49 11.45 4.61
N THR A 34 7.75 11.72 4.93
CA THR A 34 8.82 10.73 4.89
C THR A 34 9.15 10.27 6.29
N ILE A 35 9.18 8.94 6.51
CA ILE A 35 9.58 8.32 7.76
C ILE A 35 11.01 7.79 7.60
N LEU A 36 11.93 8.34 8.36
CA LEU A 36 13.33 7.94 8.38
C LEU A 36 13.64 7.12 9.64
N GLY A 37 14.50 6.13 9.50
CA GLY A 37 14.94 5.28 10.60
C GLY A 37 15.79 4.12 10.13
N ALA A 38 16.58 3.54 11.02
CA ALA A 38 17.41 2.37 10.76
C ALA A 38 16.56 1.16 10.33
N ASN A 39 17.22 0.15 9.73
CA ASN A 39 16.57 -1.13 9.47
C ASN A 39 16.17 -1.76 10.81
N GLY A 40 14.97 -2.34 10.87
CA GLY A 40 14.40 -2.87 12.10
C GLY A 40 13.78 -1.84 13.05
N ALA A 41 13.75 -0.54 12.71
CA ALA A 41 13.14 0.50 13.56
C ALA A 41 11.60 0.47 13.60
N GLY A 42 10.95 -0.52 12.99
CA GLY A 42 9.49 -0.67 13.02
C GLY A 42 8.73 0.07 11.92
N LYS A 43 9.40 0.65 10.91
CA LYS A 43 8.75 1.39 9.81
C LYS A 43 7.68 0.56 9.10
N SER A 44 8.04 -0.61 8.58
CA SER A 44 7.11 -1.50 7.89
C SER A 44 6.00 -1.98 8.83
N THR A 45 6.31 -2.24 10.10
CA THR A 45 5.32 -2.60 11.12
C THR A 45 4.28 -1.49 11.31
N LEU A 46 4.72 -0.23 11.34
CA LEU A 46 3.81 0.93 11.40
C LEU A 46 2.92 0.97 10.16
N PHE A 47 3.49 0.83 8.96
CA PHE A 47 2.74 0.84 7.70
C PHE A 47 1.68 -0.28 7.63
N LEU A 48 2.03 -1.48 8.07
CA LEU A 48 1.11 -2.62 8.11
C LEU A 48 -0.04 -2.41 9.13
N ASN A 49 0.22 -1.72 10.24
CA ASN A 49 -0.83 -1.31 11.18
C ASN A 49 -1.73 -0.23 10.57
N MET A 50 -1.16 0.77 9.88
CA MET A 50 -1.93 1.84 9.24
C MET A 50 -2.86 1.34 8.13
N ASN A 51 -2.47 0.28 7.40
CA ASN A 51 -3.29 -0.37 6.36
C ASN A 51 -4.22 -1.47 6.93
N GLY A 52 -4.14 -1.76 8.24
CA GLY A 52 -4.93 -2.80 8.90
C GLY A 52 -4.56 -4.23 8.50
N ILE A 53 -3.34 -4.48 8.00
CA ILE A 53 -2.79 -5.82 7.82
C ILE A 53 -2.46 -6.41 9.20
N LEU A 54 -1.85 -5.59 10.06
CA LEU A 54 -1.60 -5.93 11.45
C LEU A 54 -2.62 -5.22 12.34
N LYS A 55 -3.09 -5.93 13.37
CA LYS A 55 -3.93 -5.36 14.41
C LYS A 55 -3.05 -4.99 15.60
N PRO A 56 -3.12 -3.76 16.14
CA PRO A 56 -2.35 -3.35 17.30
C PRO A 56 -2.53 -4.29 18.49
N HIS A 57 -1.48 -4.46 19.27
CA HIS A 57 -1.55 -5.09 20.58
C HIS A 57 -2.25 -4.17 21.58
N SER A 58 -1.90 -2.88 21.55
CA SER A 58 -2.59 -1.81 22.30
C SER A 58 -2.56 -0.51 21.51
N GLY A 59 -3.35 0.47 21.94
CA GLY A 59 -3.52 1.74 21.24
C GLY A 59 -4.48 1.64 20.06
N THR A 60 -4.51 2.67 19.22
CA THR A 60 -5.50 2.80 18.17
C THR A 60 -4.88 3.43 16.91
N VAL A 61 -5.29 2.94 15.74
CA VAL A 61 -5.10 3.66 14.46
C VAL A 61 -6.42 4.27 14.07
N LYS A 62 -6.39 5.54 13.63
CA LYS A 62 -7.57 6.26 13.13
C LYS A 62 -7.39 6.62 11.67
N PHE A 63 -8.45 6.50 10.90
CA PHE A 63 -8.55 7.01 9.53
C PHE A 63 -9.65 8.07 9.47
N MET A 64 -9.31 9.28 9.02
CA MET A 64 -10.20 10.45 8.99
C MET A 64 -10.88 10.69 10.37
N GLY A 65 -10.10 10.60 11.46
CA GLY A 65 -10.54 10.82 12.84
C GLY A 65 -11.35 9.67 13.45
N LYS A 66 -11.63 8.58 12.72
CA LYS A 66 -12.38 7.43 13.21
C LYS A 66 -11.45 6.24 13.46
N PRO A 67 -11.55 5.56 14.61
CA PRO A 67 -10.83 4.32 14.84
C PRO A 67 -11.11 3.31 13.72
N ILE A 68 -10.06 2.64 13.22
CA ILE A 68 -10.24 1.57 12.26
C ILE A 68 -10.78 0.32 12.96
N GLY A 69 -11.79 -0.29 12.34
CA GLY A 69 -12.31 -1.58 12.78
C GLY A 69 -11.59 -2.74 12.08
N TYR A 70 -11.62 -3.92 12.71
CA TYR A 70 -10.90 -5.11 12.22
C TYR A 70 -11.85 -6.23 11.75
N SER A 71 -13.13 -5.94 11.55
CA SER A 71 -14.01 -6.87 10.85
C SER A 71 -13.64 -6.94 9.35
N LYS A 72 -13.96 -8.06 8.70
CA LYS A 72 -13.68 -8.25 7.25
C LYS A 72 -14.25 -7.10 6.39
N LYS A 73 -15.40 -6.55 6.77
CA LYS A 73 -16.03 -5.43 6.06
C LYS A 73 -15.25 -4.13 6.25
N GLU A 74 -14.91 -3.79 7.49
CA GLU A 74 -14.20 -2.55 7.81
C GLU A 74 -12.80 -2.52 7.20
N ILE A 75 -12.05 -3.62 7.29
CA ILE A 75 -10.74 -3.75 6.65
C ILE A 75 -10.84 -3.63 5.13
N ARG A 76 -11.87 -4.19 4.50
CA ARG A 76 -12.07 -4.02 3.05
C ARG A 76 -12.30 -2.57 2.69
N GLU A 77 -13.12 -1.84 3.44
CA GLU A 77 -13.37 -0.41 3.19
C GLU A 77 -12.11 0.43 3.45
N LEU A 78 -11.36 0.15 4.51
CA LEU A 78 -10.09 0.81 4.78
C LEU A 78 -9.11 0.67 3.60
N ARG A 79 -8.92 -0.56 3.11
CA ARG A 79 -7.95 -0.87 2.05
C ARG A 79 -8.31 -0.31 0.67
N LYS A 80 -9.54 0.09 0.45
CA LYS A 80 -9.92 0.89 -0.73
C LYS A 80 -9.35 2.30 -0.66
N SER A 81 -9.26 2.86 0.55
CA SER A 81 -8.84 4.24 0.79
C SER A 81 -7.37 4.37 1.18
N VAL A 82 -6.77 3.33 1.76
CA VAL A 82 -5.38 3.30 2.21
C VAL A 82 -4.65 2.18 1.48
N GLY A 83 -3.96 2.52 0.39
CA GLY A 83 -3.14 1.58 -0.38
C GLY A 83 -1.74 1.44 0.22
N ILE A 84 -1.13 0.27 0.06
CA ILE A 84 0.27 0.02 0.42
C ILE A 84 1.02 -0.62 -0.73
N VAL A 85 2.22 -0.14 -1.00
CA VAL A 85 3.19 -0.75 -1.92
C VAL A 85 4.32 -1.31 -1.08
N PHE A 86 4.53 -2.62 -1.15
CA PHE A 86 5.57 -3.31 -0.39
C PHE A 86 6.97 -3.04 -0.93
N GLN A 87 7.96 -3.24 -0.09
CA GLN A 87 9.37 -3.11 -0.43
C GLN A 87 9.74 -4.05 -1.58
N ASP A 88 9.38 -5.33 -1.50
CA ASP A 88 9.53 -6.29 -2.59
C ASP A 88 8.24 -6.40 -3.40
N PRO A 89 8.25 -6.05 -4.70
CA PRO A 89 7.06 -6.16 -5.54
C PRO A 89 6.65 -7.62 -5.80
N ASP A 90 7.52 -8.62 -5.61
CA ASP A 90 7.16 -10.03 -5.74
C ASP A 90 6.23 -10.50 -4.60
N ASP A 91 6.22 -9.83 -3.46
CA ASP A 91 5.24 -10.06 -2.39
C ASP A 91 3.85 -9.53 -2.73
N GLN A 92 3.72 -8.73 -3.79
CA GLN A 92 2.48 -8.06 -4.17
C GLN A 92 1.90 -8.53 -5.50
N LEU A 93 2.76 -8.87 -6.48
CA LEU A 93 2.34 -9.30 -7.82
C LEU A 93 2.11 -10.82 -7.86
N PHE A 94 0.92 -11.25 -8.31
CA PHE A 94 0.54 -12.66 -8.29
C PHE A 94 -0.20 -13.13 -9.54
N SER A 95 -0.60 -12.23 -10.44
CA SER A 95 -1.40 -12.57 -11.61
C SER A 95 -0.56 -12.99 -12.81
N ALA A 96 -1.17 -13.64 -13.79
CA ALA A 96 -0.49 -14.15 -14.98
C ALA A 96 -0.01 -13.02 -15.91
N SER A 97 -0.66 -11.85 -15.93
CA SER A 97 -0.24 -10.69 -16.71
C SER A 97 -0.33 -9.40 -15.88
N VAL A 98 0.41 -8.38 -16.33
CA VAL A 98 0.40 -7.04 -15.74
C VAL A 98 -1.02 -6.45 -15.71
N PHE A 99 -1.78 -6.57 -16.80
CA PHE A 99 -3.15 -6.08 -16.86
C PHE A 99 -4.05 -6.75 -15.82
N GLN A 100 -3.97 -8.08 -15.71
CA GLN A 100 -4.76 -8.83 -14.73
C GLN A 100 -4.41 -8.43 -13.29
N ASP A 101 -3.14 -8.22 -13.00
CA ASP A 101 -2.68 -7.83 -11.68
C ASP A 101 -3.20 -6.44 -11.30
N VAL A 102 -2.98 -5.46 -12.17
CA VAL A 102 -3.42 -4.08 -11.95
C VAL A 102 -4.94 -3.97 -11.88
N SER A 103 -5.67 -4.71 -12.72
CA SER A 103 -7.14 -4.68 -12.72
C SER A 103 -7.78 -5.29 -11.47
N PHE A 104 -7.05 -6.14 -10.73
CA PHE A 104 -7.58 -6.86 -9.57
C PHE A 104 -8.19 -5.92 -8.51
N GLY A 105 -7.53 -4.79 -8.24
CA GLY A 105 -8.03 -3.77 -7.32
C GLY A 105 -9.38 -3.18 -7.76
N ALA A 106 -9.48 -2.77 -9.02
CA ALA A 106 -10.69 -2.19 -9.60
C ALA A 106 -11.85 -3.21 -9.66
N MET A 107 -11.56 -4.49 -9.99
CA MET A 107 -12.56 -5.56 -9.98
C MET A 107 -13.18 -5.74 -8.60
N ASN A 108 -12.42 -5.60 -7.52
CA ASN A 108 -12.91 -5.68 -6.15
C ASN A 108 -13.82 -4.50 -5.74
N LEU A 109 -13.83 -3.40 -6.52
CA LEU A 109 -14.76 -2.29 -6.32
C LEU A 109 -16.16 -2.57 -6.88
N LYS A 110 -16.34 -3.69 -7.60
CA LYS A 110 -17.60 -4.09 -8.25
C LYS A 110 -18.11 -3.07 -9.29
N LEU A 111 -17.19 -2.44 -10.00
CA LEU A 111 -17.49 -1.52 -11.10
C LEU A 111 -17.88 -2.29 -12.38
N PRO A 112 -18.56 -1.64 -13.34
CA PRO A 112 -18.75 -2.17 -14.68
C PRO A 112 -17.42 -2.53 -15.36
N GLN A 113 -17.43 -3.54 -16.21
CA GLN A 113 -16.19 -4.07 -16.81
C GLN A 113 -15.45 -3.04 -17.68
N ASP A 114 -16.19 -2.22 -18.42
CA ASP A 114 -15.63 -1.12 -19.22
C ASP A 114 -14.94 -0.06 -18.35
N GLU A 115 -15.49 0.25 -17.20
CA GLU A 115 -14.87 1.16 -16.22
C GLU A 115 -13.61 0.54 -15.61
N VAL A 116 -13.63 -0.75 -15.27
CA VAL A 116 -12.43 -1.48 -14.79
C VAL A 116 -11.30 -1.41 -15.82
N VAL A 117 -11.61 -1.66 -17.10
CA VAL A 117 -10.63 -1.57 -18.19
C VAL A 117 -10.07 -0.16 -18.29
N HIS A 118 -10.94 0.86 -18.31
CA HIS A 118 -10.52 2.26 -18.40
C HIS A 118 -9.60 2.68 -17.25
N LEU A 119 -9.97 2.37 -16.00
CA LEU A 119 -9.16 2.69 -14.82
C LEU A 119 -7.80 1.97 -14.86
N THR A 120 -7.80 0.70 -15.29
CA THR A 120 -6.57 -0.10 -15.40
C THR A 120 -5.62 0.49 -16.43
N GLU A 121 -6.11 0.82 -17.63
CA GLU A 121 -5.28 1.43 -18.66
C GLU A 121 -4.74 2.80 -18.24
N ASN A 122 -5.55 3.60 -17.56
CA ASN A 122 -5.11 4.89 -17.02
C ASN A 122 -3.99 4.71 -15.98
N ALA A 123 -4.13 3.76 -15.06
CA ALA A 123 -3.10 3.48 -14.06
C ALA A 123 -1.79 3.03 -14.71
N LEU A 124 -1.85 2.14 -15.71
CA LEU A 124 -0.72 1.66 -16.48
C LEU A 124 -0.01 2.79 -17.26
N LYS A 125 -0.78 3.69 -17.86
CA LYS A 125 -0.23 4.88 -18.56
C LYS A 125 0.47 5.83 -17.59
N ARG A 126 -0.14 6.10 -16.43
CA ARG A 126 0.43 6.98 -15.39
C ARG A 126 1.75 6.43 -14.81
N THR A 127 1.91 5.12 -14.76
CA THR A 127 3.14 4.48 -14.27
C THR A 127 4.14 4.15 -15.39
N GLY A 128 3.81 4.48 -16.66
CA GLY A 128 4.71 4.30 -17.82
C GLY A 128 4.99 2.84 -18.17
N ILE A 129 4.01 1.95 -17.96
CA ILE A 129 4.15 0.51 -18.26
C ILE A 129 2.99 -0.03 -19.10
N PHE A 130 2.23 0.85 -19.75
CA PHE A 130 1.09 0.43 -20.58
C PHE A 130 1.46 -0.58 -21.67
N ASP A 131 2.62 -0.40 -22.31
CA ASP A 131 3.11 -1.30 -23.36
C ASP A 131 3.50 -2.70 -22.85
N LEU A 132 3.55 -2.87 -21.53
CA LEU A 132 3.85 -4.13 -20.88
C LEU A 132 2.60 -4.86 -20.37
N LYS A 133 1.40 -4.36 -20.64
CA LYS A 133 0.14 -4.83 -20.05
C LYS A 133 -0.13 -6.32 -20.22
N ASP A 134 0.28 -6.87 -21.37
CA ASP A 134 0.06 -8.28 -21.70
C ASP A 134 1.22 -9.19 -21.28
N LYS A 135 2.32 -8.61 -20.77
CA LYS A 135 3.47 -9.40 -20.31
C LYS A 135 3.17 -10.14 -19.01
N PRO A 136 3.74 -11.33 -18.84
CA PRO A 136 3.73 -12.01 -17.55
C PRO A 136 4.45 -11.19 -16.47
N THR A 137 3.90 -11.14 -15.26
CA THR A 137 4.47 -10.35 -14.16
C THR A 137 5.89 -10.79 -13.79
N HIS A 138 6.16 -12.10 -13.84
CA HIS A 138 7.50 -12.65 -13.56
C HIS A 138 8.57 -12.29 -14.62
N ALA A 139 8.16 -11.88 -15.83
CA ALA A 139 9.09 -11.48 -16.91
C ALA A 139 9.47 -9.98 -16.87
N LEU A 140 9.01 -9.25 -15.85
CA LEU A 140 9.34 -7.85 -15.66
C LEU A 140 10.66 -7.67 -14.92
N SER A 141 11.40 -6.59 -15.26
CA SER A 141 12.51 -6.13 -14.41
C SER A 141 11.98 -5.65 -13.04
N PHE A 142 12.87 -5.57 -12.04
CA PHE A 142 12.48 -5.11 -10.70
C PHE A 142 11.77 -3.76 -10.73
N GLY A 143 12.31 -2.77 -11.44
CA GLY A 143 11.69 -1.46 -11.59
C GLY A 143 10.34 -1.49 -12.33
N GLN A 144 10.17 -2.39 -13.31
CA GLN A 144 8.88 -2.60 -13.98
C GLN A 144 7.86 -3.25 -13.03
N LYS A 145 8.28 -4.24 -12.23
CA LYS A 145 7.46 -4.84 -11.18
C LYS A 145 7.00 -3.80 -10.15
N LYS A 146 7.92 -2.92 -9.69
CA LYS A 146 7.59 -1.84 -8.77
C LYS A 146 6.52 -0.90 -9.35
N ARG A 147 6.66 -0.51 -10.63
CA ARG A 147 5.65 0.32 -11.31
C ARG A 147 4.30 -0.40 -11.46
N ALA A 148 4.32 -1.72 -11.70
CA ALA A 148 3.09 -2.52 -11.76
C ALA A 148 2.39 -2.58 -10.39
N ALA A 149 3.14 -2.79 -9.31
CA ALA A 149 2.63 -2.76 -7.95
C ALA A 149 2.00 -1.40 -7.60
N ILE A 150 2.67 -0.30 -7.98
CA ILE A 150 2.13 1.07 -7.83
C ILE A 150 0.83 1.24 -8.64
N ALA A 151 0.80 0.79 -9.90
CA ALA A 151 -0.39 0.86 -10.75
C ALA A 151 -1.59 0.11 -10.12
N GLY A 152 -1.35 -1.08 -9.54
CA GLY A 152 -2.36 -1.88 -8.84
C GLY A 152 -2.97 -1.18 -7.61
N ILE A 153 -2.24 -0.24 -7.00
CA ILE A 153 -2.78 0.61 -5.95
C ILE A 153 -3.50 1.83 -6.53
N LEU A 154 -2.90 2.50 -7.52
CA LEU A 154 -3.46 3.70 -8.14
C LEU A 154 -4.81 3.48 -8.82
N VAL A 155 -5.07 2.27 -9.33
CA VAL A 155 -6.33 1.90 -10.00
C VAL A 155 -7.55 2.09 -9.10
N MET A 156 -7.39 1.96 -7.80
CA MET A 156 -8.45 2.15 -6.80
C MET A 156 -8.64 3.61 -6.38
N SER A 157 -7.79 4.54 -6.85
CA SER A 157 -7.80 5.95 -6.48
C SER A 157 -7.84 6.20 -4.96
N PRO A 158 -6.91 5.62 -4.19
CA PRO A 158 -6.94 5.70 -2.74
C PRO A 158 -6.68 7.13 -2.23
N GLU A 159 -7.18 7.44 -1.04
CA GLU A 159 -6.94 8.72 -0.34
C GLU A 159 -5.51 8.81 0.23
N VAL A 160 -4.90 7.66 0.53
CA VAL A 160 -3.53 7.53 1.07
C VAL A 160 -2.80 6.42 0.35
N ILE A 161 -1.55 6.70 -0.01
CA ILE A 161 -0.62 5.69 -0.53
C ILE A 161 0.57 5.61 0.42
N ILE A 162 0.80 4.43 0.95
CA ILE A 162 1.96 4.10 1.76
C ILE A 162 2.97 3.40 0.85
N LEU A 163 4.20 3.91 0.81
CA LEU A 163 5.29 3.33 0.04
C LEU A 163 6.36 2.85 1.01
N ASP A 164 6.56 1.53 1.09
CA ASP A 164 7.63 0.96 1.92
C ASP A 164 8.89 0.82 1.07
N GLU A 165 9.92 1.59 1.41
CA GLU A 165 11.21 1.67 0.71
C GLU A 165 11.08 1.72 -0.83
N PRO A 166 10.41 2.75 -1.39
CA PRO A 166 10.03 2.77 -2.81
C PRO A 166 11.22 2.79 -3.77
N THR A 167 12.39 3.21 -3.32
CA THR A 167 13.61 3.31 -4.12
C THR A 167 14.57 2.14 -3.93
N ALA A 168 14.29 1.23 -2.98
CA ALA A 168 15.12 0.07 -2.74
C ALA A 168 15.19 -0.82 -4.00
N GLY A 169 16.39 -1.24 -4.37
CA GLY A 169 16.62 -2.10 -5.53
C GLY A 169 16.49 -1.44 -6.89
N LEU A 170 16.23 -0.12 -6.97
CA LEU A 170 16.28 0.64 -8.21
C LEU A 170 17.72 1.11 -8.45
N ASP A 171 18.12 1.17 -9.72
CA ASP A 171 19.36 1.86 -10.10
C ASP A 171 19.21 3.39 -9.95
N PRO A 172 20.32 4.15 -9.87
CA PRO A 172 20.26 5.61 -9.71
C PRO A 172 19.50 6.35 -10.81
N MET A 173 19.34 5.74 -12.00
CA MET A 173 18.58 6.29 -13.13
C MET A 173 17.09 5.89 -13.08
N GLY A 174 16.72 4.97 -12.22
CA GLY A 174 15.36 4.46 -12.05
C GLY A 174 14.56 5.13 -10.91
N VAL A 175 15.18 6.09 -10.22
CA VAL A 175 14.59 6.81 -9.09
C VAL A 175 13.95 8.11 -9.53
#